data_52c1075be713d49424d2521c2837bdc7
#
_entry.id   52c1075be713d49424d2521c2837bdc7
#
_cell.length_a   1.000
_cell.length_b   1.000
_cell.length_c   1.000
_cell.angle_alpha   90.00
_cell.angle_beta   90.00
_cell.angle_gamma   90.00
#
_symmetry.space_group_name_H-M   'P 1'
#
loop_
_entity.id
_entity.type
_entity.pdbx_description
1 polymer ?
#
loop_
_entity_poly.entity_id
_entity_poly.type
_entity_poly.pdbx_seq_one_letter_code
_entity_poly.pdbx_strand_id
1 'polypeptide(L)'
;ADECIVRNGVIVHREGDMLDGETLTGSIELLQLNENNQLAFVWDILDPVGGGSVEALFFEGQLVLAEGDEVDWDGDGNLDAGFVVDSIGGLESLALTPNGTIYLTADIDTNGGGNLEALREIGNPGFGINYCTANPNSTGLIGAMSVAGSPVAADNDITLTASNLPVGQFGIFVTSMTQGFMPNIGEGNLCLDGQIGRYQLPTQIQQVAPDGTFSLQLATPIVPPGPGG
;
A
#
# COMPACT_ATOMS: atom_id res chain seq x y z
N ALA A 1 25.00 19.63 3.18
CA ALA A 1 24.01 20.48 3.87
C ALA A 1 23.03 19.53 4.55
N ASP A 2 22.70 19.78 5.81
CA ASP A 2 21.77 18.93 6.55
C ASP A 2 20.35 19.32 6.12
N GLU A 3 19.68 18.47 5.37
CA GLU A 3 18.28 18.65 4.98
C GLU A 3 17.34 18.13 6.07
N CYS A 4 16.18 18.74 6.20
CA CYS A 4 15.17 18.29 7.13
C CYS A 4 13.76 18.65 6.67
N ILE A 5 12.79 17.82 7.05
CA ILE A 5 11.36 18.10 6.90
C ILE A 5 10.84 18.66 8.23
N VAL A 6 10.20 19.83 8.15
CA VAL A 6 9.55 20.47 9.30
C VAL A 6 8.04 20.41 9.11
N ARG A 7 7.33 19.83 10.06
CA ARG A 7 5.87 19.73 10.07
C ARG A 7 5.33 20.35 11.36
N ASN A 8 4.44 21.33 11.24
CA ASN A 8 3.87 22.07 12.37
C ASN A 8 4.92 22.68 13.32
N GLY A 9 6.05 23.14 12.75
CA GLY A 9 7.14 23.75 13.53
C GLY A 9 8.07 22.77 14.24
N VAL A 10 7.91 21.45 14.00
CA VAL A 10 8.75 20.40 14.55
C VAL A 10 9.48 19.70 13.41
N ILE A 11 10.77 19.43 13.56
CA ILE A 11 11.52 18.61 12.65
C ILE A 11 11.01 17.15 12.82
N VAL A 12 10.49 16.59 11.73
CA VAL A 12 9.96 15.22 11.72
C VAL A 12 10.96 14.23 11.10
N HIS A 13 11.73 14.66 10.12
CA HIS A 13 12.78 13.84 9.50
C HIS A 13 13.99 14.72 9.20
N ARG A 14 15.17 14.12 9.22
CA ARG A 14 16.46 14.77 8.99
C ARG A 14 17.40 13.84 8.22
N GLU A 15 18.27 14.41 7.40
CA GLU A 15 19.39 13.65 6.82
C GLU A 15 20.18 12.92 7.91
N GLY A 16 20.43 11.61 7.69
CA GLY A 16 21.07 10.72 8.63
C GLY A 16 20.09 9.97 9.56
N ASP A 17 18.80 10.32 9.59
CA ASP A 17 17.81 9.54 10.33
C ASP A 17 17.58 8.19 9.65
N MET A 18 17.25 7.19 10.46
CA MET A 18 16.73 5.92 9.95
C MET A 18 15.21 5.97 9.89
N LEU A 19 14.65 5.63 8.73
CA LEU A 19 13.23 5.65 8.48
C LEU A 19 12.82 4.35 7.78
N ASP A 20 11.96 3.57 8.41
CA ASP A 20 11.49 2.24 7.94
C ASP A 20 12.63 1.27 7.56
N GLY A 21 13.77 1.36 8.23
CA GLY A 21 14.94 0.53 7.99
C GLY A 21 16.00 1.16 7.07
N GLU A 22 15.65 2.24 6.37
CA GLU A 22 16.51 2.93 5.43
C GLU A 22 17.17 4.17 6.05
N THR A 23 18.39 4.50 5.64
CA THR A 23 19.09 5.71 6.09
C THR A 23 18.89 6.84 5.08
N LEU A 24 18.27 7.94 5.52
CA LEU A 24 18.08 9.14 4.71
C LEU A 24 19.43 9.79 4.42
N THR A 25 19.71 10.07 3.15
CA THR A 25 20.95 10.70 2.69
C THR A 25 20.64 11.68 1.54
N GLY A 26 21.63 12.33 0.97
CA GLY A 26 21.44 13.18 -0.24
C GLY A 26 20.40 14.25 -0.07
N SER A 27 19.38 14.29 -0.95
CA SER A 27 18.42 15.38 -1.08
C SER A 27 16.97 14.94 -0.94
N ILE A 28 16.12 15.91 -0.55
CA ILE A 28 14.66 15.82 -0.70
C ILE A 28 14.32 16.27 -2.11
N GLU A 29 13.78 15.35 -2.93
CA GLU A 29 13.43 15.64 -4.32
C GLU A 29 11.99 16.15 -4.47
N LEU A 30 11.04 15.48 -3.81
CA LEU A 30 9.61 15.81 -3.87
C LEU A 30 9.00 15.79 -2.46
N LEU A 31 8.02 16.66 -2.22
CA LEU A 31 7.28 16.70 -0.95
C LEU A 31 5.86 17.18 -1.16
N GLN A 32 4.90 16.45 -0.60
CA GLN A 32 3.48 16.79 -0.59
C GLN A 32 2.87 16.58 0.80
N LEU A 33 2.02 17.52 1.18
CA LEU A 33 1.20 17.47 2.39
C LEU A 33 -0.26 17.66 1.99
N ASN A 34 -1.14 16.75 2.35
CA ASN A 34 -2.55 16.89 2.06
C ASN A 34 -3.32 17.64 3.17
N GLU A 35 -4.61 17.89 2.94
CA GLU A 35 -5.48 18.60 3.88
C GLU A 35 -5.73 17.82 5.19
N ASN A 36 -5.53 16.48 5.17
CA ASN A 36 -5.59 15.62 6.36
C ASN A 36 -4.23 15.55 7.10
N ASN A 37 -3.30 16.45 6.71
CA ASN A 37 -1.97 16.54 7.30
C ASN A 37 -1.15 15.24 7.13
N GLN A 38 -1.41 14.45 6.08
CA GLN A 38 -0.60 13.30 5.70
C GLN A 38 0.54 13.77 4.79
N LEU A 39 1.71 13.19 4.97
CA LEU A 39 2.95 13.59 4.32
C LEU A 39 3.46 12.48 3.39
N ALA A 40 3.65 12.81 2.11
CA ALA A 40 4.40 12.00 1.16
C ALA A 40 5.63 12.76 0.69
N PHE A 41 6.75 12.09 0.54
CA PHE A 41 7.98 12.72 0.06
C PHE A 41 8.90 11.71 -0.59
N VAL A 42 9.70 12.17 -1.54
CA VAL A 42 10.82 11.44 -2.13
C VAL A 42 12.10 11.98 -1.53
N TRP A 43 12.91 11.08 -1.03
CA TRP A 43 14.22 11.38 -0.44
C TRP A 43 15.22 10.31 -0.83
N ASP A 44 16.46 10.70 -1.05
CA ASP A 44 17.55 9.77 -1.26
C ASP A 44 17.78 8.89 -0.02
N ILE A 45 17.96 7.62 -0.23
CA ILE A 45 18.39 6.66 0.79
C ILE A 45 19.76 6.06 0.43
N LEU A 46 20.45 5.54 1.43
CA LEU A 46 21.72 4.86 1.19
C LEU A 46 21.48 3.57 0.42
N ASP A 47 22.06 3.44 -0.75
CA ASP A 47 22.02 2.19 -1.52
C ASP A 47 22.76 1.07 -0.78
N PRO A 48 22.06 0.00 -0.35
CA PRO A 48 22.68 -1.09 0.40
C PRO A 48 23.63 -1.95 -0.43
N VAL A 49 23.59 -1.85 -1.76
CA VAL A 49 24.36 -2.69 -2.68
C VAL A 49 25.48 -1.93 -3.38
N GLY A 50 25.20 -0.75 -3.90
CA GLY A 50 26.12 0.05 -4.72
C GLY A 50 26.98 1.03 -3.94
N GLY A 51 26.65 1.35 -2.69
CA GLY A 51 27.37 2.32 -1.85
C GLY A 51 27.18 3.78 -2.29
N GLY A 52 26.17 4.06 -3.10
CA GLY A 52 25.68 5.38 -3.49
C GLY A 52 24.39 5.75 -2.77
N SER A 53 23.56 6.55 -3.44
CA SER A 53 22.19 6.82 -3.03
C SER A 53 21.21 6.42 -4.14
N VAL A 54 20.01 6.05 -3.73
CA VAL A 54 18.86 5.76 -4.59
C VAL A 54 17.65 6.54 -4.07
N GLU A 55 16.75 6.89 -4.97
CA GLU A 55 15.55 7.65 -4.65
C GLU A 55 14.47 6.73 -4.04
N ALA A 56 13.82 7.19 -2.96
CA ALA A 56 12.80 6.44 -2.27
C ALA A 56 11.60 7.32 -1.91
N LEU A 57 10.40 6.83 -2.20
CA LEU A 57 9.14 7.43 -1.82
C LEU A 57 8.71 6.93 -0.44
N PHE A 58 8.44 7.86 0.45
CA PHE A 58 7.88 7.61 1.77
C PHE A 58 6.49 8.21 1.90
N PHE A 59 5.62 7.53 2.64
CA PHE A 59 4.33 8.03 3.09
C PHE A 59 4.17 7.83 4.59
N GLU A 60 3.94 8.94 5.33
CA GLU A 60 3.85 8.94 6.80
C GLU A 60 5.01 8.19 7.49
N GLY A 61 6.20 8.24 6.88
CA GLY A 61 7.41 7.61 7.38
C GLY A 61 7.58 6.13 7.03
N GLN A 62 6.69 5.54 6.25
CA GLN A 62 6.83 4.19 5.72
C GLN A 62 7.39 4.24 4.30
N LEU A 63 8.33 3.35 3.98
CA LEU A 63 8.83 3.17 2.62
C LEU A 63 7.72 2.57 1.74
N VAL A 64 7.50 3.18 0.59
CA VAL A 64 6.41 2.81 -0.34
C VAL A 64 6.97 2.26 -1.64
N LEU A 65 8.02 2.88 -2.15
CA LEU A 65 8.64 2.57 -3.43
C LEU A 65 10.07 3.08 -3.41
N ALA A 66 11.00 2.35 -3.99
CA ALA A 66 12.37 2.79 -4.17
C ALA A 66 12.85 2.52 -5.60
N GLU A 67 13.85 3.24 -6.03
CA GLU A 67 14.61 2.93 -7.23
C GLU A 67 15.17 1.50 -7.13
N GLY A 68 15.02 0.73 -8.21
CA GLY A 68 15.37 -0.68 -8.27
C GLY A 68 14.21 -1.64 -7.92
N ASP A 69 13.08 -1.16 -7.40
CA ASP A 69 11.91 -2.00 -7.15
C ASP A 69 11.29 -2.48 -8.46
N GLU A 70 10.93 -3.77 -8.52
CA GLU A 70 10.17 -4.32 -9.64
C GLU A 70 8.73 -3.76 -9.64
N VAL A 71 8.16 -3.63 -10.83
CA VAL A 71 6.79 -3.15 -11.02
C VAL A 71 5.94 -4.18 -11.74
N ASP A 72 4.64 -4.18 -11.44
CA ASP A 72 3.63 -4.87 -12.24
C ASP A 72 3.33 -4.00 -13.47
N TRP A 73 3.91 -4.38 -14.59
CA TRP A 73 3.85 -3.61 -15.82
C TRP A 73 2.57 -3.89 -16.64
N ASP A 74 2.11 -5.12 -16.62
CA ASP A 74 0.93 -5.52 -17.40
C ASP A 74 -0.38 -5.46 -16.64
N GLY A 75 -0.33 -5.20 -15.32
CA GLY A 75 -1.50 -5.03 -14.44
C GLY A 75 -2.16 -6.34 -14.04
N ASP A 76 -1.43 -7.46 -14.12
CA ASP A 76 -1.97 -8.78 -13.77
C ASP A 76 -1.92 -9.07 -12.25
N GLY A 77 -1.30 -8.18 -11.46
CA GLY A 77 -1.13 -8.28 -10.02
C GLY A 77 0.16 -8.96 -9.58
N ASN A 78 1.05 -9.28 -10.51
CA ASN A 78 2.37 -9.82 -10.22
C ASN A 78 3.45 -8.79 -10.65
N LEU A 79 4.60 -8.85 -9.99
CA LEU A 79 5.75 -8.03 -10.39
C LEU A 79 6.43 -8.65 -11.61
N ASP A 80 6.76 -7.82 -12.59
CA ASP A 80 7.37 -8.24 -13.84
C ASP A 80 8.90 -8.13 -13.80
N ALA A 81 9.57 -9.27 -13.86
CA ALA A 81 11.02 -9.31 -13.86
C ALA A 81 11.63 -8.47 -15.02
N GLY A 82 12.48 -7.52 -14.64
CA GLY A 82 13.17 -6.64 -15.59
C GLY A 82 12.41 -5.37 -15.95
N PHE A 83 11.28 -5.10 -15.28
CA PHE A 83 10.64 -3.80 -15.26
C PHE A 83 10.85 -3.20 -13.87
N VAL A 84 11.80 -2.29 -13.76
CA VAL A 84 12.20 -1.72 -12.46
C VAL A 84 12.08 -0.20 -12.47
N VAL A 85 11.82 0.37 -11.31
CA VAL A 85 11.88 1.82 -11.11
C VAL A 85 13.31 2.30 -11.34
N ASP A 86 13.52 3.19 -12.30
CA ASP A 86 14.84 3.77 -12.61
C ASP A 86 15.03 5.12 -11.94
N SER A 87 13.97 5.93 -11.83
CA SER A 87 13.99 7.18 -11.07
C SER A 87 12.59 7.62 -10.62
N ILE A 88 12.51 8.34 -9.51
CA ILE A 88 11.29 8.90 -8.92
C ILE A 88 11.44 10.35 -8.44
N GLY A 89 12.56 10.96 -8.67
CA GLY A 89 12.90 12.35 -8.31
C GLY A 89 13.10 13.24 -9.53
N GLY A 90 13.71 14.38 -9.31
CA GLY A 90 14.15 15.27 -10.37
C GLY A 90 13.02 16.02 -11.08
N LEU A 91 12.62 15.59 -12.27
CA LEU A 91 11.57 16.21 -13.07
C LEU A 91 10.19 15.61 -12.86
N GLU A 92 10.09 14.57 -12.08
CA GLU A 92 8.89 13.81 -11.81
C GLU A 92 7.89 14.62 -10.97
N SER A 93 6.67 14.14 -10.92
CA SER A 93 5.57 14.80 -10.21
C SER A 93 5.00 13.89 -9.13
N LEU A 94 4.74 14.48 -7.97
CA LEU A 94 4.09 13.84 -6.85
C LEU A 94 2.80 14.58 -6.51
N ALA A 95 1.69 13.89 -6.42
CA ALA A 95 0.43 14.42 -5.92
C ALA A 95 -0.15 13.52 -4.85
N LEU A 96 -0.60 14.10 -3.75
CA LEU A 96 -1.19 13.41 -2.62
C LEU A 96 -2.64 13.87 -2.44
N THR A 97 -3.58 12.94 -2.58
CA THR A 97 -5.00 13.22 -2.42
C THR A 97 -5.39 13.32 -0.94
N PRO A 98 -6.58 13.88 -0.62
CA PRO A 98 -7.07 13.94 0.76
C PRO A 98 -7.20 12.57 1.44
N ASN A 99 -7.55 11.54 0.71
CA ASN A 99 -7.66 10.17 1.25
C ASN A 99 -6.34 9.40 1.29
N GLY A 100 -5.21 10.04 0.97
CA GLY A 100 -3.88 9.43 1.04
C GLY A 100 -3.46 8.63 -0.19
N THR A 101 -4.23 8.64 -1.28
CA THR A 101 -3.78 8.08 -2.56
C THR A 101 -2.67 8.96 -3.14
N ILE A 102 -1.60 8.34 -3.55
CA ILE A 102 -0.44 8.98 -4.18
C ILE A 102 -0.51 8.77 -5.68
N TYR A 103 -0.31 9.84 -6.45
CA TYR A 103 -0.02 9.80 -7.87
C TYR A 103 1.41 10.27 -8.09
N LEU A 104 2.20 9.44 -8.74
CA LEU A 104 3.63 9.67 -8.96
C LEU A 104 3.97 9.38 -10.41
N THR A 105 4.72 10.28 -11.06
CA THR A 105 5.43 9.92 -12.29
C THR A 105 6.79 9.33 -11.92
N ALA A 106 7.19 8.29 -12.62
CA ALA A 106 8.47 7.62 -12.43
C ALA A 106 8.98 7.11 -13.77
N ASP A 107 10.29 7.06 -13.92
CA ASP A 107 10.91 6.35 -15.03
C ASP A 107 11.01 4.85 -14.70
N ILE A 108 10.66 4.02 -15.67
CA ILE A 108 10.73 2.56 -15.57
C ILE A 108 11.73 2.05 -16.60
N ASP A 109 12.79 1.37 -16.16
CA ASP A 109 13.67 0.62 -17.06
C ASP A 109 12.97 -0.66 -17.53
N THR A 110 13.00 -0.90 -18.84
CA THR A 110 12.30 -1.99 -19.51
C THR A 110 13.25 -3.07 -20.03
N ASN A 111 14.26 -3.45 -19.27
CA ASN A 111 15.19 -4.54 -19.58
C ASN A 111 15.75 -4.51 -21.01
N GLY A 112 16.33 -3.37 -21.39
CA GLY A 112 16.95 -3.16 -22.70
C GLY A 112 16.07 -2.49 -23.74
N GLY A 113 14.86 -2.07 -23.40
CA GLY A 113 13.97 -1.25 -24.22
C GLY A 113 14.14 0.27 -23.99
N GLY A 114 14.93 0.67 -23.01
CA GLY A 114 15.10 2.06 -22.58
C GLY A 114 14.07 2.44 -21.50
N ASN A 115 14.20 3.64 -20.93
CA ASN A 115 13.34 4.14 -19.89
C ASN A 115 12.01 4.63 -20.46
N LEU A 116 10.94 4.35 -19.77
CA LEU A 116 9.59 4.83 -20.06
C LEU A 116 9.07 5.62 -18.87
N GLU A 117 8.58 6.83 -19.13
CA GLU A 117 7.87 7.60 -18.12
C GLU A 117 6.48 6.98 -17.86
N ALA A 118 6.18 6.64 -16.63
CA ALA A 118 4.93 6.04 -16.20
C ALA A 118 4.25 6.87 -15.12
N LEU A 119 2.93 7.03 -15.20
CA LEU A 119 2.12 7.54 -14.08
C LEU A 119 1.66 6.35 -13.23
N ARG A 120 2.05 6.34 -11.97
CA ARG A 120 1.62 5.34 -11.00
C ARG A 120 0.57 5.92 -10.06
N GLU A 121 -0.46 5.14 -9.82
CA GLU A 121 -1.39 5.34 -8.71
C GLU A 121 -1.01 4.35 -7.61
N ILE A 122 -0.74 4.87 -6.42
CA ILE A 122 -0.46 4.08 -5.23
C ILE A 122 -1.58 4.38 -4.24
N GLY A 123 -2.41 3.38 -3.93
CA GLY A 123 -3.44 3.48 -2.90
C GLY A 123 -2.81 3.89 -1.57
N ASN A 124 -3.63 4.39 -0.63
CA ASN A 124 -3.13 4.87 0.66
C ASN A 124 -2.21 3.84 1.33
N PRO A 125 -0.88 4.00 1.28
CA PRO A 125 0.07 3.01 1.80
C PRO A 125 0.09 2.96 3.33
N GLY A 126 -0.49 3.95 4.01
CA GLY A 126 -0.65 3.97 5.46
C GLY A 126 -1.55 2.86 6.01
N PHE A 127 -2.26 2.14 5.13
CA PHE A 127 -3.05 0.96 5.48
C PHE A 127 -2.39 -0.38 5.13
N GLY A 128 -1.13 -0.36 4.70
CA GLY A 128 -0.39 -1.56 4.33
C GLY A 128 -0.51 -1.93 2.85
N ILE A 129 0.08 -3.05 2.50
CA ILE A 129 0.19 -3.55 1.13
C ILE A 129 -0.56 -4.86 0.94
N ASN A 130 -1.02 -5.12 -0.28
CA ASN A 130 -1.48 -6.45 -0.68
C ASN A 130 -0.25 -7.33 -0.91
N TYR A 131 -0.03 -8.31 -0.04
CA TYR A 131 1.14 -9.20 -0.08
C TYR A 131 0.83 -10.61 -0.64
N CYS A 132 -0.40 -10.82 -1.07
CA CYS A 132 -0.86 -12.16 -1.41
C CYS A 132 -1.61 -12.18 -2.74
N THR A 133 -1.20 -13.09 -3.63
CA THR A 133 -1.84 -13.29 -4.92
C THR A 133 -3.18 -14.01 -4.74
N ALA A 134 -4.25 -13.42 -5.23
CA ALA A 134 -5.57 -14.05 -5.26
C ALA A 134 -5.76 -14.87 -6.55
N ASN A 135 -6.53 -15.96 -6.46
CA ASN A 135 -6.95 -16.72 -7.64
C ASN A 135 -8.15 -16.04 -8.32
N PRO A 136 -8.31 -16.19 -9.66
CA PRO A 136 -9.53 -15.78 -10.32
C PRO A 136 -10.76 -16.46 -9.71
N ASN A 137 -11.80 -15.68 -9.44
CA ASN A 137 -13.07 -16.19 -8.92
C ASN A 137 -14.00 -16.66 -10.07
N SER A 138 -15.23 -17.08 -9.76
CA SER A 138 -16.19 -17.58 -10.74
C SER A 138 -16.60 -16.60 -11.84
N THR A 139 -16.25 -15.30 -11.74
CA THR A 139 -16.44 -14.31 -12.79
C THR A 139 -15.23 -14.23 -13.74
N GLY A 140 -14.13 -14.91 -13.42
CA GLY A 140 -12.84 -14.80 -14.12
C GLY A 140 -11.99 -13.61 -13.66
N LEU A 141 -12.47 -12.81 -12.71
CA LEU A 141 -11.74 -11.67 -12.15
C LEU A 141 -11.00 -12.06 -10.87
N ILE A 142 -9.89 -11.39 -10.62
CA ILE A 142 -9.15 -11.49 -9.36
C ILE A 142 -9.80 -10.56 -8.34
N GLY A 143 -10.19 -11.13 -7.19
CA GLY A 143 -10.72 -10.33 -6.08
C GLY A 143 -9.64 -9.43 -5.49
N ALA A 144 -9.97 -8.18 -5.21
CA ALA A 144 -9.08 -7.21 -4.61
C ALA A 144 -9.64 -6.67 -3.30
N MET A 145 -8.76 -6.25 -2.39
CA MET A 145 -9.14 -5.60 -1.14
C MET A 145 -8.45 -4.24 -1.04
N SER A 146 -9.21 -3.24 -0.62
CA SER A 146 -8.71 -1.90 -0.34
C SER A 146 -9.20 -1.42 1.03
N VAL A 147 -8.50 -0.45 1.57
CA VAL A 147 -8.81 0.19 2.85
C VAL A 147 -8.84 1.70 2.64
N ALA A 148 -9.79 2.37 3.27
CA ALA A 148 -9.91 3.82 3.27
C ALA A 148 -10.16 4.34 4.69
N GLY A 149 -9.86 5.63 4.93
CA GLY A 149 -10.05 6.30 6.21
C GLY A 149 -8.75 6.74 6.86
N SER A 150 -8.62 6.65 8.18
CA SER A 150 -7.42 7.05 8.93
C SER A 150 -6.71 5.83 9.52
N PRO A 151 -5.37 5.71 9.36
CA PRO A 151 -4.58 4.69 10.05
C PRO A 151 -4.45 4.95 11.56
N VAL A 152 -4.84 6.13 12.03
CA VAL A 152 -4.81 6.48 13.44
C VAL A 152 -5.98 5.83 14.16
N ALA A 153 -5.71 4.87 15.04
CA ALA A 153 -6.74 4.10 15.73
C ALA A 153 -7.75 4.96 16.50
N ALA A 154 -7.33 6.14 16.98
CA ALA A 154 -8.20 7.07 17.70
C ALA A 154 -9.29 7.71 16.83
N ASP A 155 -9.07 7.81 15.51
CA ASP A 155 -10.04 8.39 14.58
C ASP A 155 -11.20 7.43 14.32
N ASN A 156 -10.99 6.13 14.52
CA ASN A 156 -11.98 5.07 14.34
C ASN A 156 -12.73 5.17 12.99
N ASP A 157 -11.98 5.47 11.94
CA ASP A 157 -12.47 5.76 10.60
C ASP A 157 -11.78 4.86 9.56
N ILE A 158 -12.00 3.55 9.67
CA ILE A 158 -11.48 2.58 8.70
C ILE A 158 -12.65 1.91 8.00
N THR A 159 -12.60 1.91 6.68
CA THR A 159 -13.52 1.16 5.82
C THR A 159 -12.74 0.15 4.99
N LEU A 160 -13.07 -1.13 5.16
CA LEU A 160 -12.57 -2.21 4.30
C LEU A 160 -13.50 -2.34 3.09
N THR A 161 -12.94 -2.47 1.90
CA THR A 161 -13.72 -2.74 0.67
C THR A 161 -13.10 -3.93 -0.05
N ALA A 162 -13.95 -4.89 -0.41
CA ALA A 162 -13.60 -5.98 -1.32
C ALA A 162 -14.29 -5.77 -2.65
N SER A 163 -13.58 -5.99 -3.76
CA SER A 163 -14.05 -5.71 -5.13
C SER A 163 -13.77 -6.87 -6.08
N ASN A 164 -14.30 -6.76 -7.32
CA ASN A 164 -14.22 -7.80 -8.35
C ASN A 164 -14.85 -9.14 -7.92
N LEU A 165 -15.89 -9.10 -7.12
CA LEU A 165 -16.50 -10.29 -6.53
C LEU A 165 -17.78 -10.73 -7.27
N PRO A 166 -18.15 -12.03 -7.21
CA PRO A 166 -19.40 -12.52 -7.77
C PRO A 166 -20.61 -11.87 -7.10
N VAL A 167 -21.43 -11.19 -7.90
CA VAL A 167 -22.61 -10.45 -7.43
C VAL A 167 -23.60 -11.39 -6.71
N GLY A 168 -24.18 -10.90 -5.62
CA GLY A 168 -25.21 -11.60 -4.86
C GLY A 168 -24.69 -12.68 -3.91
N GLN A 169 -23.39 -12.99 -3.92
CA GLN A 169 -22.78 -13.91 -2.94
C GLN A 169 -22.59 -13.19 -1.60
N PHE A 170 -22.55 -13.98 -0.51
CA PHE A 170 -22.25 -13.44 0.82
C PHE A 170 -20.77 -13.55 1.14
N GLY A 171 -20.23 -12.51 1.76
CA GLY A 171 -18.85 -12.43 2.19
C GLY A 171 -18.71 -11.94 3.63
N ILE A 172 -17.56 -12.22 4.22
CA ILE A 172 -17.11 -11.68 5.50
C ILE A 172 -15.64 -11.28 5.39
N PHE A 173 -15.24 -10.26 6.13
CA PHE A 173 -13.81 -9.99 6.33
C PHE A 173 -13.25 -10.89 7.42
N VAL A 174 -11.99 -11.28 7.24
CA VAL A 174 -11.21 -12.05 8.22
C VAL A 174 -9.92 -11.31 8.53
N THR A 175 -9.37 -11.50 9.72
CA THR A 175 -8.15 -10.84 10.18
C THR A 175 -7.24 -11.79 10.94
N SER A 176 -5.95 -11.54 10.93
CA SER A 176 -4.95 -12.20 11.76
C SER A 176 -3.78 -11.25 12.04
N MET A 177 -3.05 -11.53 13.11
CA MET A 177 -1.79 -10.86 13.42
C MET A 177 -0.58 -11.51 12.71
N THR A 178 -0.81 -12.61 11.98
CA THR A 178 0.25 -13.37 11.32
C THR A 178 -0.08 -13.54 9.85
N GLN A 179 0.85 -13.15 9.01
CA GLN A 179 0.79 -13.44 7.58
C GLN A 179 1.05 -14.93 7.35
N GLY A 180 0.42 -15.49 6.32
CA GLY A 180 0.61 -16.87 5.91
C GLY A 180 0.20 -17.06 4.47
N PHE A 181 0.46 -18.24 3.93
CA PHE A 181 0.00 -18.60 2.59
C PHE A 181 -0.44 -20.05 2.58
N MET A 182 -1.74 -20.26 2.43
CA MET A 182 -2.35 -21.59 2.29
C MET A 182 -3.14 -21.63 0.99
N PRO A 183 -2.57 -22.19 -0.08
CA PRO A 183 -3.24 -22.26 -1.38
C PRO A 183 -4.39 -23.25 -1.36
N ASN A 184 -5.35 -23.06 -2.28
CA ASN A 184 -6.46 -23.98 -2.53
C ASN A 184 -7.39 -24.20 -1.33
N ILE A 185 -7.64 -23.17 -0.55
CA ILE A 185 -8.74 -23.18 0.42
C ILE A 185 -10.04 -22.89 -0.34
N GLY A 186 -10.78 -23.94 -0.67
CA GLY A 186 -11.82 -23.86 -1.68
C GLY A 186 -11.22 -23.58 -3.06
N GLU A 187 -11.66 -22.53 -3.72
CA GLU A 187 -11.10 -22.05 -5.01
C GLU A 187 -10.14 -20.87 -4.84
N GLY A 188 -9.88 -20.43 -3.60
CA GLY A 188 -9.03 -19.28 -3.27
C GLY A 188 -7.78 -19.64 -2.49
N ASN A 189 -7.02 -18.63 -2.15
CA ASN A 189 -5.87 -18.71 -1.25
C ASN A 189 -6.21 -18.03 0.08
N LEU A 190 -5.80 -18.63 1.20
CA LEU A 190 -5.86 -18.01 2.50
C LEU A 190 -4.47 -17.47 2.86
N CYS A 191 -4.37 -16.17 3.00
CA CYS A 191 -3.11 -15.47 3.23
C CYS A 191 -2.89 -15.07 4.69
N LEU A 192 -3.60 -15.68 5.58
CA LEU A 192 -3.53 -15.50 7.02
C LEU A 192 -3.11 -16.81 7.71
N ASP A 193 -2.39 -16.68 8.83
CA ASP A 193 -1.98 -17.78 9.69
C ASP A 193 -2.27 -17.46 11.16
N GLY A 194 -2.01 -18.43 12.06
CA GLY A 194 -2.22 -18.26 13.49
C GLY A 194 -3.71 -18.17 13.88
N GLN A 195 -4.03 -17.24 14.77
CA GLN A 195 -5.42 -17.01 15.20
C GLN A 195 -6.15 -16.12 14.21
N ILE A 196 -7.20 -16.64 13.59
CA ILE A 196 -8.01 -15.93 12.61
C ILE A 196 -9.29 -15.41 13.26
N GLY A 197 -9.42 -14.08 13.32
CA GLY A 197 -10.64 -13.39 13.69
C GLY A 197 -11.61 -13.30 12.50
N ARG A 198 -12.91 -13.20 12.77
CA ARG A 198 -13.95 -13.10 11.75
C ARG A 198 -14.93 -11.98 12.08
N TYR A 199 -15.22 -11.12 11.11
CA TYR A 199 -16.30 -10.14 11.19
C TYR A 199 -17.62 -10.84 10.83
N GLN A 200 -18.22 -11.55 11.80
CA GLN A 200 -19.34 -12.46 11.56
C GLN A 200 -20.66 -12.05 12.23
N LEU A 201 -20.74 -10.85 12.79
CA LEU A 201 -22.03 -10.34 13.28
C LEU A 201 -23.00 -10.14 12.11
N PRO A 202 -24.32 -10.22 12.32
CA PRO A 202 -25.31 -10.08 11.24
C PRO A 202 -25.14 -8.82 10.39
N THR A 203 -24.63 -7.72 10.96
CA THR A 203 -24.36 -6.47 10.25
C THR A 203 -23.02 -6.46 9.50
N GLN A 204 -22.17 -7.44 9.74
CA GLN A 204 -20.84 -7.57 9.15
C GLN A 204 -20.78 -8.63 8.03
N ILE A 205 -21.81 -9.50 7.97
CA ILE A 205 -21.99 -10.43 6.85
C ILE A 205 -22.75 -9.67 5.77
N GLN A 206 -22.13 -9.47 4.63
CA GLN A 206 -22.72 -8.65 3.59
C GLN A 206 -22.85 -9.40 2.27
N GLN A 207 -23.86 -9.02 1.48
CA GLN A 207 -24.03 -9.51 0.13
C GLN A 207 -23.29 -8.58 -0.83
N VAL A 208 -22.57 -9.17 -1.78
CA VAL A 208 -21.88 -8.44 -2.85
C VAL A 208 -22.90 -7.67 -3.68
N ALA A 209 -22.70 -6.38 -3.78
CA ALA A 209 -23.54 -5.45 -4.51
C ALA A 209 -23.47 -5.67 -6.04
N PRO A 210 -24.37 -5.06 -6.84
CA PRO A 210 -24.40 -5.22 -8.30
C PRO A 210 -23.13 -4.76 -9.02
N ASP A 211 -22.32 -3.90 -8.40
CA ASP A 211 -21.01 -3.45 -8.89
C ASP A 211 -19.85 -4.41 -8.56
N GLY A 212 -20.14 -5.56 -7.94
CA GLY A 212 -19.13 -6.54 -7.57
C GLY A 212 -18.36 -6.19 -6.30
N THR A 213 -18.88 -5.29 -5.46
CA THR A 213 -18.20 -4.85 -4.23
C THR A 213 -19.02 -5.16 -2.97
N PHE A 214 -18.35 -5.24 -1.82
CA PHE A 214 -18.96 -5.01 -0.52
C PHE A 214 -17.97 -4.33 0.42
N SER A 215 -18.47 -3.51 1.36
CA SER A 215 -17.65 -2.71 2.26
C SER A 215 -18.10 -2.88 3.70
N LEU A 216 -17.16 -2.78 4.63
CA LEU A 216 -17.40 -2.81 6.07
C LEU A 216 -16.66 -1.66 6.73
N GLN A 217 -17.42 -0.73 7.34
CA GLN A 217 -16.82 0.25 8.23
C GLN A 217 -16.53 -0.42 9.58
N LEU A 218 -15.28 -0.32 10.01
CA LEU A 218 -14.84 -0.87 11.28
C LEU A 218 -15.20 0.10 12.40
N ALA A 219 -16.10 -0.34 13.30
CA ALA A 219 -16.28 0.32 14.59
C ALA A 219 -15.34 -0.32 15.61
N THR A 220 -14.87 0.46 16.59
CA THR A 220 -14.04 -0.09 17.68
C THR A 220 -14.75 -1.25 18.40
N PRO A 221 -14.03 -2.32 18.73
CA PRO A 221 -12.61 -2.60 18.49
C PRO A 221 -12.31 -2.96 17.03
N ILE A 222 -11.22 -2.44 16.52
CA ILE A 222 -10.78 -2.61 15.11
C ILE A 222 -10.49 -4.08 14.79
N VAL A 223 -10.10 -4.87 15.77
CA VAL A 223 -9.77 -6.30 15.60
C VAL A 223 -10.82 -7.15 16.31
N PRO A 224 -11.53 -8.04 15.60
CA PRO A 224 -12.41 -8.98 16.28
C PRO A 224 -11.58 -9.86 17.22
N PRO A 225 -12.11 -10.21 18.40
CA PRO A 225 -11.43 -11.16 19.27
C PRO A 225 -11.18 -12.46 18.49
N GLY A 226 -9.98 -13.02 18.62
CA GLY A 226 -9.67 -14.34 18.09
C GLY A 226 -10.62 -15.41 18.64
N PRO A 227 -10.64 -16.62 18.09
CA PRO A 227 -11.49 -17.71 18.59
C PRO A 227 -11.10 -18.02 20.05
N GLY A 228 -11.97 -17.66 21.00
CA GLY A 228 -11.80 -17.87 22.43
C GLY A 228 -11.71 -16.60 23.28
N GLY A 229 -11.96 -15.42 22.72
CA GLY A 229 -12.15 -14.15 23.43
C GLY A 229 -13.61 -13.80 23.66
#